data_255f1a539cfb5bc69dec82f575c159c1
#
_entry.id   255f1a539cfb5bc69dec82f575c159c1
#
_cell.length_a   1.000
_cell.length_b   1.000
_cell.length_c   1.000
_cell.angle_alpha   90.00
_cell.angle_beta   90.00
_cell.angle_gamma   90.00
#
_symmetry.space_group_name_H-M   'P 1'
#
loop_
_entity.id
_entity.type
_entity.pdbx_description
1 polymer ?
#
loop_
_entity_poly.entity_id
_entity_poly.type
_entity_poly.pdbx_seq_one_letter_code
_entity_poly.pdbx_strand_id
1 'polypeptide(L)'
;MKKLLLGAAFMLGAITVNAQDGPKVGQEDLSLYPNVEEYGIYPLWGWYTAMGNQSYGTIGANSRGMAITADGTKMLIPNRTDVKVDDKLVSSTIEIIVYSALTGEKEKVVKVSDDIWNHGNDDKGDPILRDNEANDIQVDAAGNVLLWRMSTNIGVSPAECWAVNLEDGSVKNILSATVEGLEGRFDYFGVYGDVVNGDGYLLSATSNGDELYGKTVLRWRYVGGVLQPQDESDQIFITAYYPSSAVSNSYGTRVCPVNEDLFYMDAFSSFATLYNMDGTIADSFASIADEATRNAIQPMSAGNNGVAEFSLGGVNYAVYSISNQLDAIQTGLRLVSLNDAMEFSSMKLVYNLPAQGMGNISNPERTVLPRVIVDEAAGIARIVIYCNRGGAVAYDFGLASVLDKLHPDRVPVGLQGNKVPTLRVTSTKGEIVLTENADIEVYDLLGRKIVEKANTTFVKVLPGLYIVKAENAGYVLNTKVVVE
;
A
#
# COMPACT_ATOMS: atom_id res chain seq x y z
N MET A 1 69.41 23.84 9.02
CA MET A 1 68.34 22.88 9.32
C MET A 1 67.04 23.65 9.60
N LYS A 2 66.22 23.82 8.60
CA LYS A 2 64.94 24.48 8.73
C LYS A 2 63.82 23.38 8.79
N LYS A 3 63.12 23.32 9.91
CA LYS A 3 61.96 22.42 10.07
C LYS A 3 60.77 23.07 9.38
N LEU A 4 60.25 22.42 8.34
CA LEU A 4 58.94 22.73 7.77
C LEU A 4 57.85 22.12 8.68
N LEU A 5 57.03 22.97 9.28
CA LEU A 5 55.75 22.56 9.86
C LEU A 5 54.70 22.51 8.73
N LEU A 6 54.25 21.33 8.40
CA LEU A 6 53.06 21.13 7.56
C LEU A 6 51.83 21.22 8.45
N GLY A 7 51.12 22.34 8.37
CA GLY A 7 49.81 22.49 9.01
C GLY A 7 48.74 21.77 8.17
N ALA A 8 48.23 20.67 8.67
CA ALA A 8 47.03 20.04 8.12
C ALA A 8 45.81 20.85 8.55
N ALA A 9 45.24 21.64 7.62
CA ALA A 9 43.95 22.23 7.79
C ALA A 9 42.87 21.14 7.64
N PHE A 10 42.35 20.67 8.75
CA PHE A 10 41.10 19.91 8.74
C PHE A 10 39.95 20.86 8.31
N MET A 11 39.53 20.76 7.05
CA MET A 11 38.23 21.28 6.67
C MET A 11 37.20 20.38 7.36
N LEU A 12 36.64 20.86 8.45
CA LEU A 12 35.32 20.39 8.90
C LEU A 12 34.31 20.83 7.83
N GLY A 13 34.08 19.98 6.86
CA GLY A 13 32.86 20.03 6.07
C GLY A 13 31.71 19.86 7.06
N ALA A 14 30.99 20.93 7.32
CA ALA A 14 29.68 20.81 7.96
C ALA A 14 28.82 19.93 7.04
N ILE A 15 28.73 18.66 7.39
CA ILE A 15 27.67 17.82 6.88
C ILE A 15 26.41 18.44 7.51
N THR A 16 25.72 19.28 6.74
CA THR A 16 24.32 19.57 7.05
C THR A 16 23.61 18.23 6.94
N VAL A 17 23.47 17.55 8.07
CA VAL A 17 22.47 16.52 8.22
C VAL A 17 21.16 17.29 8.01
N ASN A 18 20.62 17.23 6.79
CA ASN A 18 19.24 17.60 6.58
C ASN A 18 18.47 16.75 7.58
N ALA A 19 17.83 17.41 8.55
CA ALA A 19 16.88 16.75 9.40
C ALA A 19 15.94 16.00 8.45
N GLN A 20 15.92 14.67 8.52
CA GLN A 20 14.96 13.89 7.76
C GLN A 20 13.59 14.44 8.12
N ASP A 21 12.91 15.05 7.15
CA ASP A 21 11.55 15.51 7.36
C ASP A 21 10.73 14.32 7.82
N GLY A 22 10.12 14.42 9.00
CA GLY A 22 9.27 13.39 9.56
C GLY A 22 8.05 13.09 8.69
N PRO A 23 7.14 12.22 9.14
CA PRO A 23 5.87 11.99 8.48
C PRO A 23 5.12 13.32 8.31
N LYS A 24 4.53 13.52 7.14
CA LYS A 24 3.68 14.69 6.89
C LYS A 24 2.23 14.33 7.19
N VAL A 25 1.62 15.08 8.10
CA VAL A 25 0.23 14.88 8.54
C VAL A 25 -0.69 15.75 7.71
N GLY A 26 -1.79 15.19 7.18
CA GLY A 26 -2.87 15.95 6.52
C GLY A 26 -2.44 16.80 5.34
N GLN A 27 -1.33 16.45 4.64
CA GLN A 27 -0.76 17.31 3.59
C GLN A 27 -1.20 16.96 2.16
N GLU A 28 -2.02 15.94 1.98
CA GLU A 28 -2.65 15.72 0.69
C GLU A 28 -3.78 16.73 0.48
N ASP A 29 -3.98 17.12 -0.78
CA ASP A 29 -5.10 17.98 -1.14
C ASP A 29 -6.42 17.23 -0.97
N LEU A 30 -7.17 17.58 0.09
CA LEU A 30 -8.45 16.96 0.39
C LEU A 30 -9.50 17.15 -0.71
N SER A 31 -9.30 18.12 -1.60
CA SER A 31 -10.19 18.32 -2.76
C SER A 31 -10.14 17.14 -3.75
N LEU A 32 -9.08 16.32 -3.67
CA LEU A 32 -8.94 15.10 -4.47
C LEU A 32 -9.78 13.93 -3.93
N TYR A 33 -10.33 14.07 -2.73
CA TYR A 33 -11.09 13.05 -2.02
C TYR A 33 -12.50 13.52 -1.66
N PRO A 34 -13.35 13.79 -2.67
CA PRO A 34 -14.74 14.15 -2.39
C PRO A 34 -15.44 13.01 -1.64
N ASN A 35 -16.40 13.37 -0.79
CA ASN A 35 -17.20 12.33 -0.16
C ASN A 35 -17.92 11.49 -1.21
N VAL A 36 -17.91 10.19 -1.02
CA VAL A 36 -18.69 9.24 -1.81
C VAL A 36 -19.90 8.83 -0.98
N GLU A 37 -21.08 9.29 -1.39
CA GLU A 37 -22.28 9.18 -0.59
C GLU A 37 -22.09 9.85 0.80
N GLU A 38 -22.25 9.10 1.88
CA GLU A 38 -22.06 9.58 3.25
C GLU A 38 -20.65 9.32 3.81
N TYR A 39 -19.80 8.60 3.06
CA TYR A 39 -18.45 8.24 3.48
C TYR A 39 -17.40 9.24 2.97
N GLY A 40 -16.35 9.36 3.73
CA GLY A 40 -15.22 10.21 3.42
C GLY A 40 -13.89 9.53 3.72
N ILE A 41 -12.81 10.24 3.43
CA ILE A 41 -11.45 9.81 3.75
C ILE A 41 -10.66 10.99 4.29
N TYR A 42 -9.68 10.70 5.15
CA TYR A 42 -8.73 11.68 5.67
C TYR A 42 -7.30 11.14 5.57
N PRO A 43 -6.38 11.83 4.86
CA PRO A 43 -4.97 11.49 4.84
C PRO A 43 -4.36 11.73 6.21
N LEU A 44 -4.06 10.65 6.93
CA LEU A 44 -3.61 10.75 8.32
C LEU A 44 -2.13 11.16 8.40
N TRP A 45 -1.27 10.46 7.69
CA TRP A 45 0.16 10.75 7.57
C TRP A 45 0.75 10.10 6.31
N GLY A 46 1.89 10.61 5.86
CA GLY A 46 2.60 10.02 4.72
C GLY A 46 4.08 10.36 4.68
N TRP A 47 4.87 9.43 4.17
CA TRP A 47 6.25 9.61 3.78
C TRP A 47 6.50 8.76 2.52
N TYR A 48 6.19 9.32 1.36
CA TYR A 48 6.30 8.61 0.08
C TYR A 48 6.78 9.53 -1.06
N THR A 49 7.13 8.93 -2.19
CA THR A 49 7.86 9.59 -3.28
C THR A 49 7.18 10.86 -3.79
N ALA A 50 5.85 10.83 -4.01
CA ALA A 50 5.14 12.01 -4.49
C ALA A 50 5.11 13.16 -3.46
N MET A 51 5.24 12.86 -2.17
CA MET A 51 5.38 13.87 -1.11
C MET A 51 6.82 14.39 -0.96
N GLY A 52 7.80 13.76 -1.60
CA GLY A 52 9.21 14.14 -1.55
C GLY A 52 9.93 13.85 -0.22
N ASN A 53 9.33 13.04 0.67
CA ASN A 53 9.90 12.68 1.97
C ASN A 53 10.04 11.17 2.20
N GLN A 54 10.04 10.37 1.14
CA GLN A 54 10.20 8.91 1.21
C GLN A 54 11.49 8.47 1.93
N SER A 55 12.52 9.32 1.94
CA SER A 55 13.78 9.04 2.62
C SER A 55 13.66 8.89 4.14
N TYR A 56 12.58 9.39 4.75
CA TYR A 56 12.31 9.21 6.17
C TYR A 56 12.20 7.72 6.55
N GLY A 57 11.49 6.94 5.73
CA GLY A 57 11.32 5.54 5.94
C GLY A 57 12.00 4.66 4.89
N THR A 58 12.93 5.23 4.10
CA THR A 58 13.64 4.45 3.09
C THR A 58 14.46 3.37 3.75
N ILE A 59 14.03 2.16 3.53
CA ILE A 59 14.68 0.95 3.92
C ILE A 59 15.19 0.30 2.65
N GLY A 60 16.21 -0.55 2.79
CA GLY A 60 16.90 -1.16 1.65
C GLY A 60 15.98 -1.97 0.72
N ALA A 61 16.56 -2.47 -0.37
CA ALA A 61 15.86 -3.28 -1.38
C ALA A 61 15.20 -4.54 -0.80
N ASN A 62 15.66 -4.99 0.36
CA ASN A 62 15.20 -6.21 1.02
C ASN A 62 14.02 -6.00 2.00
N SER A 63 13.49 -4.78 2.08
CA SER A 63 12.34 -4.46 2.94
C SER A 63 11.04 -4.64 2.16
N ARG A 64 10.63 -5.88 1.91
CA ARG A 64 9.55 -6.22 0.96
C ARG A 64 8.20 -6.46 1.61
N GLY A 65 8.17 -6.70 2.92
CA GLY A 65 6.97 -6.96 3.69
C GLY A 65 6.52 -5.77 4.53
N MET A 66 5.26 -5.77 4.92
CA MET A 66 4.70 -4.88 5.92
C MET A 66 3.57 -5.59 6.66
N ALA A 67 3.58 -5.50 7.97
CA ALA A 67 2.51 -5.99 8.83
C ALA A 67 2.06 -4.91 9.81
N ILE A 68 0.86 -5.07 10.35
CA ILE A 68 0.33 -4.28 11.46
C ILE A 68 0.16 -5.20 12.65
N THR A 69 0.53 -4.75 13.85
CA THR A 69 0.27 -5.49 15.09
C THR A 69 -1.23 -5.69 15.31
N ALA A 70 -1.61 -6.77 16.02
CA ALA A 70 -3.02 -7.11 16.24
C ALA A 70 -3.83 -6.00 16.93
N ASP A 71 -3.19 -5.18 17.77
CA ASP A 71 -3.81 -4.02 18.40
C ASP A 71 -3.93 -2.79 17.46
N GLY A 72 -3.48 -2.92 16.22
CA GLY A 72 -3.55 -1.85 15.22
C GLY A 72 -2.61 -0.65 15.47
N THR A 73 -1.74 -0.71 16.48
CA THR A 73 -0.96 0.47 16.91
C THR A 73 0.38 0.61 16.22
N LYS A 74 0.97 -0.49 15.73
CA LYS A 74 2.31 -0.49 15.13
C LYS A 74 2.31 -1.03 13.72
N MET A 75 3.07 -0.36 12.87
CA MET A 75 3.46 -0.84 11.55
C MET A 75 4.87 -1.41 11.61
N LEU A 76 5.04 -2.63 11.12
CA LEU A 76 6.28 -3.40 11.16
C LEU A 76 6.83 -3.57 9.74
N ILE A 77 8.08 -3.21 9.53
CA ILE A 77 8.76 -3.38 8.23
C ILE A 77 10.06 -4.13 8.47
N PRO A 78 10.27 -5.28 7.84
CA PRO A 78 11.53 -6.01 7.95
C PRO A 78 12.61 -5.31 7.15
N ASN A 79 13.82 -5.35 7.63
CA ASN A 79 15.00 -4.85 6.95
C ASN A 79 16.12 -5.88 7.05
N ARG A 80 16.77 -6.17 5.93
CA ARG A 80 17.88 -7.12 5.87
C ARG A 80 19.07 -6.53 5.12
N THR A 81 20.24 -6.71 5.69
CA THR A 81 21.52 -6.36 5.06
C THR A 81 22.43 -7.57 5.05
N ASP A 82 22.58 -8.18 3.88
CA ASP A 82 23.46 -9.33 3.68
C ASP A 82 24.84 -8.85 3.25
N VAL A 83 25.90 -9.41 3.86
CA VAL A 83 27.29 -9.26 3.43
C VAL A 83 27.72 -10.55 2.75
N LYS A 84 28.10 -10.44 1.49
CA LYS A 84 28.56 -11.57 0.67
C LYS A 84 29.98 -11.38 0.18
N VAL A 85 30.73 -12.49 0.14
CA VAL A 85 32.07 -12.56 -0.48
C VAL A 85 32.01 -13.71 -1.47
N ASP A 86 32.40 -13.46 -2.71
CA ASP A 86 32.31 -14.43 -3.82
C ASP A 86 30.91 -15.09 -3.90
N ASP A 87 29.87 -14.27 -3.84
CA ASP A 87 28.44 -14.65 -3.82
C ASP A 87 27.99 -15.52 -2.63
N LYS A 88 28.85 -15.80 -1.68
CA LYS A 88 28.52 -16.55 -0.46
C LYS A 88 28.23 -15.61 0.69
N LEU A 89 27.16 -15.90 1.43
CA LEU A 89 26.81 -15.17 2.65
C LEU A 89 27.94 -15.33 3.67
N VAL A 90 28.37 -14.23 4.28
CA VAL A 90 29.36 -14.20 5.38
C VAL A 90 28.70 -13.73 6.67
N SER A 91 27.78 -12.79 6.54
CA SER A 91 26.96 -12.32 7.67
C SER A 91 25.69 -11.64 7.17
N SER A 92 24.70 -11.58 8.04
CA SER A 92 23.47 -10.83 7.80
C SER A 92 23.11 -10.02 9.04
N THR A 93 22.50 -8.87 8.83
CA THR A 93 21.84 -8.09 9.88
C THR A 93 20.37 -8.02 9.54
N ILE A 94 19.52 -8.52 10.42
CA ILE A 94 18.08 -8.51 10.26
C ILE A 94 17.46 -7.67 11.38
N GLU A 95 16.58 -6.77 10.97
CA GLU A 95 15.91 -5.82 11.85
C GLU A 95 14.43 -5.76 11.53
N ILE A 96 13.60 -5.48 12.52
CA ILE A 96 12.23 -5.05 12.34
C ILE A 96 12.17 -3.58 12.73
N ILE A 97 11.83 -2.71 11.78
CA ILE A 97 11.64 -1.30 12.03
C ILE A 97 10.18 -1.10 12.40
N VAL A 98 9.96 -0.52 13.59
CA VAL A 98 8.66 -0.31 14.17
C VAL A 98 8.28 1.16 14.02
N TYR A 99 7.16 1.40 13.37
CA TYR A 99 6.54 2.73 13.23
C TYR A 99 5.21 2.76 13.97
N SER A 100 4.81 3.93 14.44
CA SER A 100 3.44 4.15 14.87
C SER A 100 2.51 4.06 13.67
N ALA A 101 1.50 3.19 13.71
CA ALA A 101 0.47 3.13 12.68
C ALA A 101 -0.44 4.38 12.70
N LEU A 102 -0.46 5.11 13.82
CA LEU A 102 -1.26 6.33 13.99
C LEU A 102 -0.56 7.58 13.43
N THR A 103 0.76 7.70 13.63
CA THR A 103 1.50 8.93 13.28
C THR A 103 2.50 8.74 12.16
N GLY A 104 2.81 7.50 11.76
CA GLY A 104 3.85 7.18 10.81
C GLY A 104 5.28 7.39 11.33
N GLU A 105 5.43 7.79 12.59
CA GLU A 105 6.73 8.04 13.21
C GLU A 105 7.47 6.73 13.54
N LYS A 106 8.77 6.75 13.30
CA LYS A 106 9.65 5.64 13.68
C LYS A 106 9.83 5.62 15.19
N GLU A 107 9.48 4.51 15.83
CA GLU A 107 9.54 4.39 17.29
C GLU A 107 10.79 3.64 17.77
N LYS A 108 11.08 2.50 17.16
CA LYS A 108 12.24 1.68 17.52
C LYS A 108 12.70 0.79 16.36
N VAL A 109 13.88 0.22 16.54
CA VAL A 109 14.40 -0.85 15.69
C VAL A 109 14.63 -2.05 16.61
N VAL A 110 14.08 -3.19 16.25
CA VAL A 110 14.31 -4.48 16.93
C VAL A 110 15.32 -5.25 16.12
N LYS A 111 16.51 -5.48 16.67
CA LYS A 111 17.49 -6.38 16.08
C LYS A 111 17.03 -7.81 16.31
N VAL A 112 16.82 -8.58 15.25
CA VAL A 112 16.45 -9.98 15.30
C VAL A 112 17.68 -10.82 15.62
N SER A 113 17.51 -11.90 16.41
CA SER A 113 18.59 -12.83 16.74
C SER A 113 19.28 -13.37 15.49
N ASP A 114 20.59 -13.53 15.57
CA ASP A 114 21.39 -14.08 14.47
C ASP A 114 21.05 -15.56 14.18
N ASP A 115 20.36 -16.26 15.08
CA ASP A 115 19.88 -17.64 14.90
C ASP A 115 18.97 -17.81 13.69
N ILE A 116 18.33 -16.72 13.20
CA ILE A 116 17.48 -16.73 12.02
C ILE A 116 18.26 -17.00 10.73
N TRP A 117 19.52 -16.63 10.65
CA TRP A 117 20.37 -16.81 9.46
C TRP A 117 21.62 -17.65 9.70
N ASN A 118 22.02 -17.86 10.95
CA ASN A 118 23.17 -18.66 11.36
C ASN A 118 22.71 -19.89 12.15
N HIS A 119 22.63 -21.02 11.46
CA HIS A 119 22.11 -22.28 11.99
C HIS A 119 23.19 -23.13 12.67
N GLY A 120 24.32 -22.50 13.07
CA GLY A 120 25.46 -23.21 13.65
C GLY A 120 26.36 -23.81 12.59
N ASN A 121 26.98 -24.94 12.90
CA ASN A 121 27.91 -25.62 12.02
C ASN A 121 27.39 -27.00 11.59
N ASP A 122 27.79 -27.43 10.41
CA ASP A 122 27.55 -28.80 9.92
C ASP A 122 28.47 -29.80 10.62
N ASP A 123 28.32 -31.09 10.26
CA ASP A 123 29.12 -32.19 10.84
C ASP A 123 30.64 -32.06 10.54
N LYS A 124 31.03 -31.17 9.63
CA LYS A 124 32.44 -30.90 9.29
C LYS A 124 32.96 -29.66 9.99
N GLY A 125 32.11 -28.93 10.70
CA GLY A 125 32.44 -27.72 11.41
C GLY A 125 32.28 -26.44 10.54
N ASP A 126 31.74 -26.56 9.33
CA ASP A 126 31.51 -25.41 8.46
C ASP A 126 30.19 -24.70 8.83
N PRO A 127 30.11 -23.36 8.82
CA PRO A 127 28.91 -22.66 9.21
C PRO A 127 27.76 -22.86 8.21
N ILE A 128 26.57 -23.18 8.73
CA ILE A 128 25.34 -23.27 7.96
C ILE A 128 24.69 -21.89 7.96
N LEU A 129 24.92 -21.12 6.89
CA LEU A 129 24.38 -19.76 6.73
C LEU A 129 23.24 -19.75 5.71
N ARG A 130 22.17 -19.04 6.05
CA ARG A 130 21.00 -18.88 5.19
C ARG A 130 20.86 -17.42 4.75
N ASP A 131 20.72 -17.20 3.46
CA ASP A 131 20.36 -15.91 2.92
C ASP A 131 18.84 -15.80 2.67
N ASN A 132 18.40 -14.61 2.29
CA ASN A 132 17.00 -14.31 1.99
C ASN A 132 16.01 -14.43 3.17
N GLU A 133 16.51 -14.44 4.40
CA GLU A 133 15.70 -14.35 5.60
C GLU A 133 14.92 -13.00 5.64
N ALA A 134 13.83 -12.96 6.39
CA ALA A 134 13.00 -11.76 6.56
C ALA A 134 12.59 -11.08 5.23
N ASN A 135 12.28 -11.88 4.21
CA ASN A 135 11.80 -11.36 2.92
C ASN A 135 10.36 -10.83 2.99
N ASP A 136 9.56 -11.39 3.90
CA ASP A 136 8.20 -10.93 4.19
C ASP A 136 7.93 -10.97 5.70
N ILE A 137 6.89 -10.25 6.12
CA ILE A 137 6.43 -10.19 7.51
C ILE A 137 4.91 -10.21 7.56
N GLN A 138 4.35 -11.00 8.47
CA GLN A 138 2.92 -11.05 8.76
C GLN A 138 2.72 -11.04 10.28
N VAL A 139 1.47 -10.79 10.69
CA VAL A 139 1.01 -10.99 12.07
C VAL A 139 -0.16 -11.95 12.02
N ASP A 140 -0.14 -13.00 12.80
CA ASP A 140 -1.23 -13.97 12.86
C ASP A 140 -2.40 -13.48 13.74
N ALA A 141 -3.48 -14.26 13.81
CA ALA A 141 -4.69 -13.86 14.54
C ALA A 141 -4.48 -13.71 16.05
N ALA A 142 -3.45 -14.36 16.62
CA ALA A 142 -3.07 -14.24 18.02
C ALA A 142 -2.09 -13.08 18.30
N GLY A 143 -1.64 -12.39 17.25
CA GLY A 143 -0.69 -11.27 17.35
C GLY A 143 0.78 -11.69 17.29
N ASN A 144 1.08 -12.92 16.94
CA ASN A 144 2.46 -13.36 16.77
C ASN A 144 3.04 -12.75 15.50
N VAL A 145 4.23 -12.15 15.61
CA VAL A 145 4.96 -11.57 14.48
C VAL A 145 5.77 -12.67 13.80
N LEU A 146 5.56 -12.83 12.50
CA LEU A 146 6.14 -13.89 11.69
C LEU A 146 7.03 -13.31 10.60
N LEU A 147 8.26 -13.79 10.49
CA LEU A 147 9.19 -13.50 9.41
C LEU A 147 9.30 -14.70 8.47
N TRP A 148 9.33 -14.43 7.17
CA TRP A 148 9.40 -15.43 6.12
C TRP A 148 10.72 -15.36 5.36
N ARG A 149 11.36 -16.53 5.19
CA ARG A 149 12.49 -16.73 4.31
C ARG A 149 12.01 -17.06 2.89
N MET A 150 12.49 -16.31 1.93
CA MET A 150 12.28 -16.64 0.52
C MET A 150 13.07 -17.90 0.15
N SER A 151 12.39 -18.95 -0.28
CA SER A 151 13.04 -20.08 -0.94
C SER A 151 13.27 -19.73 -2.41
N THR A 152 14.49 -19.87 -2.89
CA THR A 152 14.82 -19.69 -4.32
C THR A 152 14.50 -20.92 -5.15
N ASN A 153 14.48 -22.11 -4.53
CA ASN A 153 13.99 -23.37 -5.09
C ASN A 153 13.60 -24.29 -3.92
N ILE A 154 12.30 -24.46 -3.72
CA ILE A 154 11.73 -25.19 -2.58
C ILE A 154 12.15 -26.66 -2.52
N GLY A 155 12.55 -27.27 -3.66
CA GLY A 155 13.02 -28.65 -3.69
C GLY A 155 14.37 -28.86 -3.02
N VAL A 156 15.18 -27.83 -2.88
CA VAL A 156 16.54 -27.90 -2.35
C VAL A 156 16.89 -26.82 -1.30
N SER A 157 16.15 -25.72 -1.28
CA SER A 157 16.34 -24.60 -0.35
C SER A 157 15.06 -24.40 0.43
N PRO A 158 15.06 -24.66 1.76
CA PRO A 158 13.81 -24.64 2.51
C PRO A 158 13.15 -23.24 2.52
N ALA A 159 11.82 -23.22 2.52
CA ALA A 159 11.07 -22.12 3.03
C ALA A 159 11.12 -22.18 4.56
N GLU A 160 11.31 -21.05 5.21
CA GLU A 160 11.38 -20.97 6.66
C GLU A 160 10.46 -19.86 7.18
N CYS A 161 9.81 -20.13 8.31
CA CYS A 161 9.01 -19.14 9.02
C CYS A 161 9.44 -19.10 10.49
N TRP A 162 9.60 -17.88 10.99
CA TRP A 162 10.11 -17.60 12.32
C TRP A 162 9.13 -16.71 13.07
N ALA A 163 8.68 -17.14 14.24
CA ALA A 163 8.00 -16.26 15.18
C ALA A 163 9.05 -15.41 15.93
N VAL A 164 8.79 -14.09 16.01
CA VAL A 164 9.72 -13.12 16.58
C VAL A 164 9.10 -12.41 17.76
N ASN A 165 9.85 -12.30 18.85
CA ASN A 165 9.50 -11.45 19.97
C ASN A 165 9.98 -10.02 19.72
N LEU A 166 9.05 -9.05 19.65
CA LEU A 166 9.36 -7.64 19.40
C LEU A 166 10.03 -6.92 20.58
N GLU A 167 10.10 -7.54 21.76
CA GLU A 167 10.76 -6.94 22.93
C GLU A 167 12.27 -7.10 22.88
N ASP A 168 12.73 -8.30 22.56
CA ASP A 168 14.14 -8.68 22.64
C ASP A 168 14.74 -9.21 21.31
N GLY A 169 13.91 -9.39 20.27
CA GLY A 169 14.34 -9.90 18.98
C GLY A 169 14.62 -11.41 18.94
N SER A 170 14.28 -12.14 20.01
CA SER A 170 14.42 -13.59 20.03
C SER A 170 13.49 -14.25 19.01
N VAL A 171 13.89 -15.43 18.50
CA VAL A 171 13.17 -16.12 17.43
C VAL A 171 12.89 -17.57 17.80
N LYS A 172 11.76 -18.07 17.26
CA LYS A 172 11.39 -19.48 17.30
C LYS A 172 11.10 -19.92 15.86
N ASN A 173 11.85 -20.90 15.33
CA ASN A 173 11.51 -21.51 14.06
C ASN A 173 10.20 -22.28 14.19
N ILE A 174 9.23 -21.99 13.32
CA ILE A 174 7.94 -22.69 13.28
C ILE A 174 7.76 -23.47 11.98
N LEU A 175 8.55 -23.18 10.96
CA LEU A 175 8.60 -23.91 9.69
C LEU A 175 10.02 -23.92 9.15
N SER A 176 10.49 -25.10 8.74
CA SER A 176 11.63 -25.28 7.83
C SER A 176 11.29 -26.45 6.94
N ALA A 177 10.93 -26.17 5.67
CA ALA A 177 10.37 -27.17 4.78
C ALA A 177 10.98 -27.06 3.37
N THR A 178 11.42 -28.22 2.87
CA THR A 178 11.67 -28.46 1.44
C THR A 178 10.58 -29.40 0.91
N VAL A 179 10.22 -29.26 -0.37
CA VAL A 179 9.26 -30.14 -1.02
C VAL A 179 9.98 -30.85 -2.18
N GLU A 180 10.40 -32.08 -1.95
CA GLU A 180 11.17 -32.88 -2.93
C GLU A 180 10.38 -33.00 -4.24
N GLY A 181 11.08 -32.79 -5.36
CA GLY A 181 10.49 -32.88 -6.70
C GLY A 181 9.70 -31.66 -7.13
N LEU A 182 9.48 -30.66 -6.25
CA LEU A 182 8.88 -29.40 -6.62
C LEU A 182 9.99 -28.37 -6.88
N GLU A 183 10.01 -27.85 -8.10
CA GLU A 183 10.85 -26.70 -8.46
C GLU A 183 10.03 -25.43 -8.31
N GLY A 184 10.65 -24.38 -7.77
CA GLY A 184 9.97 -23.10 -7.70
C GLY A 184 10.51 -22.20 -6.61
N ARG A 185 10.37 -20.90 -6.86
CA ARG A 185 10.67 -19.85 -5.95
C ARG A 185 9.42 -19.45 -5.17
N PHE A 186 9.56 -19.26 -3.87
CA PHE A 186 8.48 -18.83 -2.96
C PHE A 186 8.89 -17.56 -2.25
N ASP A 187 8.33 -16.42 -2.67
CA ASP A 187 8.74 -15.09 -2.21
C ASP A 187 8.05 -14.67 -0.92
N TYR A 188 6.73 -14.84 -0.87
CA TYR A 188 5.86 -14.28 0.15
C TYR A 188 4.96 -15.36 0.73
N PHE A 189 4.33 -15.04 1.85
CA PHE A 189 3.40 -15.94 2.50
C PHE A 189 2.14 -15.22 3.00
N GLY A 190 1.11 -15.99 3.25
CA GLY A 190 -0.08 -15.58 3.99
C GLY A 190 -0.25 -16.45 5.22
N VAL A 191 -0.93 -15.95 6.22
CA VAL A 191 -1.24 -16.67 7.47
C VAL A 191 -2.71 -16.54 7.81
N TYR A 192 -3.29 -17.63 8.29
CA TYR A 192 -4.63 -17.69 8.87
C TYR A 192 -4.59 -18.39 10.22
N GLY A 193 -5.37 -17.89 11.20
CA GLY A 193 -5.44 -18.46 12.54
C GLY A 193 -4.21 -18.14 13.40
N ASP A 194 -3.97 -18.96 14.43
CA ASP A 194 -2.80 -18.90 15.35
C ASP A 194 -1.87 -20.06 15.05
N VAL A 195 -0.80 -19.79 14.30
CA VAL A 195 0.16 -20.84 13.89
C VAL A 195 1.26 -21.10 14.92
N VAL A 196 1.32 -20.32 15.99
CA VAL A 196 2.37 -20.45 17.01
C VAL A 196 1.90 -21.25 18.22
N ASN A 197 0.64 -21.09 18.63
CA ASN A 197 0.12 -21.73 19.85
C ASN A 197 -1.27 -22.38 19.66
N GLY A 198 -1.92 -22.13 18.52
CA GLY A 198 -3.29 -22.58 18.23
C GLY A 198 -3.41 -23.30 16.90
N ASP A 199 -4.57 -23.16 16.28
CA ASP A 199 -4.90 -23.76 14.99
C ASP A 199 -4.82 -22.71 13.89
N GLY A 200 -4.28 -23.10 12.75
CA GLY A 200 -4.13 -22.23 11.60
C GLY A 200 -3.33 -22.85 10.46
N TYR A 201 -3.00 -22.02 9.48
CA TYR A 201 -2.14 -22.46 8.39
C TYR A 201 -1.31 -21.31 7.79
N LEU A 202 -0.21 -21.66 7.17
CA LEU A 202 0.56 -20.81 6.28
C LEU A 202 0.28 -21.21 4.84
N LEU A 203 0.22 -20.22 3.94
CA LEU A 203 0.19 -20.41 2.50
C LEU A 203 1.38 -19.69 1.85
N SER A 204 1.93 -20.29 0.80
CA SER A 204 2.85 -19.60 -0.10
C SER A 204 2.69 -20.14 -1.51
N ALA A 205 2.98 -19.35 -2.53
CA ALA A 205 2.79 -19.74 -3.93
C ALA A 205 4.06 -19.56 -4.74
N THR A 206 4.21 -20.38 -5.79
CA THR A 206 5.32 -20.24 -6.73
C THR A 206 5.33 -18.90 -7.43
N SER A 207 6.52 -18.28 -7.49
CA SER A 207 6.79 -16.99 -8.13
C SER A 207 7.63 -17.09 -9.40
N ASN A 208 7.76 -18.28 -9.99
CA ASN A 208 8.54 -18.49 -11.19
C ASN A 208 7.82 -17.97 -12.44
N GLY A 209 8.62 -17.39 -13.35
CA GLY A 209 8.10 -16.78 -14.55
C GLY A 209 7.80 -17.72 -15.72
N ASP A 210 8.20 -18.98 -15.64
CA ASP A 210 8.18 -19.88 -16.82
C ASP A 210 6.94 -20.77 -16.90
N GLU A 211 6.12 -20.84 -15.86
CA GLU A 211 4.88 -21.58 -15.90
C GLU A 211 3.76 -20.67 -16.44
N LEU A 212 3.47 -20.85 -17.71
CA LEU A 212 2.30 -20.27 -18.36
C LEU A 212 1.03 -20.71 -17.62
N TYR A 213 0.45 -19.77 -16.85
CA TYR A 213 -0.88 -19.90 -16.24
C TYR A 213 -1.04 -20.83 -15.04
N GLY A 214 -0.02 -21.54 -14.60
CA GLY A 214 -0.12 -22.43 -13.45
C GLY A 214 0.73 -21.96 -12.27
N LYS A 215 0.20 -22.08 -11.08
CA LYS A 215 0.91 -21.85 -9.82
C LYS A 215 0.64 -23.00 -8.87
N THR A 216 1.67 -23.39 -8.14
CA THR A 216 1.49 -24.30 -7.00
C THR A 216 1.45 -23.47 -5.73
N VAL A 217 0.38 -23.62 -4.98
CA VAL A 217 0.24 -23.07 -3.64
C VAL A 217 0.50 -24.18 -2.63
N LEU A 218 1.40 -23.94 -1.70
CA LEU A 218 1.70 -24.88 -0.62
C LEU A 218 1.00 -24.41 0.66
N ARG A 219 0.37 -25.33 1.36
CA ARG A 219 -0.25 -25.12 2.66
C ARG A 219 0.48 -25.91 3.73
N TRP A 220 0.74 -25.25 4.87
CA TRP A 220 1.29 -25.87 6.09
C TRP A 220 0.31 -25.64 7.23
N ARG A 221 -0.31 -26.73 7.69
CA ARG A 221 -1.36 -26.70 8.72
C ARG A 221 -0.75 -26.84 10.13
N TYR A 222 -1.36 -26.15 11.07
CA TYR A 222 -1.00 -26.20 12.48
C TYR A 222 -2.21 -26.59 13.32
N VAL A 223 -1.97 -27.43 14.34
CA VAL A 223 -2.96 -27.78 15.36
C VAL A 223 -2.30 -27.62 16.72
N GLY A 224 -2.83 -26.75 17.56
CA GLY A 224 -2.22 -26.42 18.86
C GLY A 224 -0.78 -25.91 18.71
N GLY A 225 -0.46 -25.16 17.67
CA GLY A 225 0.89 -24.66 17.36
C GLY A 225 1.89 -25.73 16.88
N VAL A 226 1.40 -26.92 16.54
CA VAL A 226 2.22 -28.03 16.04
C VAL A 226 1.99 -28.20 14.54
N LEU A 227 3.08 -28.07 13.77
CA LEU A 227 3.06 -28.30 12.33
C LEU A 227 2.62 -29.75 12.03
N GLN A 228 1.63 -29.88 11.18
CA GLN A 228 1.10 -31.16 10.74
C GLN A 228 1.84 -31.65 9.50
N PRO A 229 1.94 -32.98 9.30
CA PRO A 229 2.44 -33.53 8.04
C PRO A 229 1.62 -33.05 6.85
N GLN A 230 2.29 -32.68 5.76
CA GLN A 230 1.60 -32.34 4.52
C GLN A 230 1.06 -33.60 3.83
N ASP A 231 -0.07 -33.46 3.16
CA ASP A 231 -0.65 -34.47 2.27
C ASP A 231 -0.89 -33.86 0.86
N GLU A 232 -1.44 -34.64 -0.05
CA GLU A 232 -1.68 -34.20 -1.43
C GLU A 232 -2.60 -32.96 -1.51
N SER A 233 -3.51 -32.79 -0.57
CA SER A 233 -4.41 -31.63 -0.53
C SER A 233 -3.72 -30.31 -0.11
N ASP A 234 -2.50 -30.42 0.39
CA ASP A 234 -1.68 -29.27 0.80
C ASP A 234 -0.80 -28.74 -0.36
N GLN A 235 -0.85 -29.39 -1.54
CA GLN A 235 -0.24 -28.92 -2.78
C GLN A 235 -1.35 -28.54 -3.76
N ILE A 236 -1.76 -27.28 -3.73
CA ILE A 236 -2.90 -26.77 -4.46
C ILE A 236 -2.41 -26.23 -5.81
N PHE A 237 -2.87 -26.80 -6.90
CA PHE A 237 -2.58 -26.27 -8.23
C PHE A 237 -3.67 -25.31 -8.66
N ILE A 238 -3.28 -24.08 -9.02
CA ILE A 238 -4.19 -23.05 -9.48
C ILE A 238 -3.79 -22.55 -10.86
N THR A 239 -4.78 -22.15 -11.65
CA THR A 239 -4.56 -21.41 -12.89
C THR A 239 -4.75 -19.93 -12.58
N ALA A 240 -3.68 -19.14 -12.76
CA ALA A 240 -3.76 -17.71 -12.55
C ALA A 240 -4.75 -17.07 -13.53
N TYR A 241 -5.72 -16.33 -13.04
CA TYR A 241 -6.57 -15.52 -13.90
C TYR A 241 -5.79 -14.36 -14.48
N TYR A 242 -5.74 -14.32 -15.78
CA TYR A 242 -5.10 -13.27 -16.52
C TYR A 242 -5.97 -12.77 -17.67
N PRO A 243 -6.24 -11.47 -17.78
CA PRO A 243 -7.14 -10.97 -18.81
C PRO A 243 -6.51 -10.88 -20.21
N SER A 244 -5.19 -11.03 -20.34
CA SER A 244 -4.53 -10.99 -21.63
C SER A 244 -3.52 -12.10 -21.80
N SER A 245 -3.41 -12.65 -23.00
CA SER A 245 -2.49 -13.71 -23.39
C SER A 245 -0.99 -13.33 -23.34
N ALA A 246 -0.67 -12.12 -22.89
CA ALA A 246 0.65 -11.53 -23.11
C ALA A 246 1.61 -11.68 -21.94
N VAL A 247 1.21 -12.27 -20.79
CA VAL A 247 2.06 -12.25 -19.62
C VAL A 247 2.37 -13.62 -19.10
N SER A 248 3.59 -14.00 -19.40
CA SER A 248 4.20 -15.25 -18.96
C SER A 248 4.88 -15.15 -17.58
N ASN A 249 5.05 -13.94 -17.00
CA ASN A 249 5.95 -13.74 -15.87
C ASN A 249 5.26 -13.05 -14.70
N SER A 250 4.55 -13.80 -13.87
CA SER A 250 4.01 -13.29 -12.63
C SER A 250 5.02 -13.44 -11.48
N TYR A 251 5.95 -12.50 -11.38
CA TYR A 251 6.84 -12.40 -10.23
C TYR A 251 6.11 -11.85 -9.01
N GLY A 252 6.66 -12.15 -7.83
CA GLY A 252 6.17 -11.60 -6.59
C GLY A 252 4.77 -12.07 -6.24
N THR A 253 4.48 -13.35 -6.50
CA THR A 253 3.20 -13.96 -6.18
C THR A 253 2.93 -13.88 -4.69
N ARG A 254 1.78 -13.34 -4.32
CA ARG A 254 1.31 -13.23 -2.95
C ARG A 254 0.00 -13.98 -2.77
N VAL A 255 -0.16 -14.60 -1.63
CA VAL A 255 -1.39 -15.25 -1.20
C VAL A 255 -1.90 -14.55 0.05
N CYS A 256 -3.19 -14.26 0.08
CA CYS A 256 -3.86 -13.59 1.19
C CYS A 256 -5.03 -14.47 1.64
N PRO A 257 -4.87 -15.30 2.69
CA PRO A 257 -5.96 -16.08 3.24
C PRO A 257 -7.14 -15.18 3.69
N VAL A 258 -8.36 -15.61 3.40
CA VAL A 258 -9.59 -14.95 3.83
C VAL A 258 -10.22 -15.71 5.00
N ASN A 259 -10.34 -17.03 4.86
CA ASN A 259 -10.87 -17.92 5.87
C ASN A 259 -10.36 -19.36 5.63
N GLU A 260 -10.94 -20.36 6.28
CA GLU A 260 -10.51 -21.76 6.13
C GLU A 260 -10.65 -22.31 4.71
N ASP A 261 -11.57 -21.75 3.92
CA ASP A 261 -11.97 -22.28 2.60
C ASP A 261 -11.47 -21.41 1.43
N LEU A 262 -11.08 -20.16 1.68
CA LEU A 262 -10.83 -19.16 0.64
C LEU A 262 -9.52 -18.41 0.84
N PHE A 263 -8.86 -18.12 -0.28
CA PHE A 263 -7.70 -17.23 -0.31
C PHE A 263 -7.64 -16.43 -1.61
N TYR A 264 -7.11 -15.21 -1.53
CA TYR A 264 -6.69 -14.47 -2.71
C TYR A 264 -5.30 -14.89 -3.13
N MET A 265 -5.10 -14.94 -4.46
CA MET A 265 -3.76 -14.91 -5.04
C MET A 265 -3.65 -13.76 -6.02
N ASP A 266 -2.57 -13.06 -5.95
CA ASP A 266 -2.19 -12.00 -6.88
C ASP A 266 -0.71 -12.03 -7.20
N ALA A 267 -0.31 -11.31 -8.25
CA ALA A 267 1.08 -11.14 -8.61
C ALA A 267 1.24 -9.89 -9.48
N PHE A 268 2.47 -9.47 -9.68
CA PHE A 268 2.78 -8.29 -10.50
C PHE A 268 2.07 -8.25 -11.86
N SER A 269 1.84 -9.39 -12.46
CA SER A 269 1.23 -9.50 -13.80
C SER A 269 -0.10 -10.25 -13.78
N SER A 270 -0.67 -10.52 -12.63
CA SER A 270 -1.98 -11.13 -12.48
C SER A 270 -2.86 -10.33 -11.54
N PHE A 271 -4.17 -10.39 -11.79
CA PHE A 271 -5.15 -9.72 -10.96
C PHE A 271 -5.46 -10.55 -9.72
N ALA A 272 -5.81 -9.87 -8.65
CA ALA A 272 -6.33 -10.52 -7.47
C ALA A 272 -7.52 -11.41 -7.85
N THR A 273 -7.39 -12.70 -7.58
CA THR A 273 -8.41 -13.72 -7.88
C THR A 273 -8.67 -14.49 -6.59
N LEU A 274 -9.93 -14.69 -6.29
CA LEU A 274 -10.37 -15.47 -5.14
C LEU A 274 -10.45 -16.94 -5.51
N TYR A 275 -9.80 -17.80 -4.76
CA TYR A 275 -9.74 -19.24 -4.95
C TYR A 275 -10.33 -19.98 -3.76
N ASN A 276 -10.97 -21.11 -4.05
CA ASN A 276 -11.25 -22.15 -3.07
C ASN A 276 -9.95 -22.91 -2.71
N MET A 277 -9.91 -23.53 -1.53
CA MET A 277 -8.74 -24.34 -1.11
C MET A 277 -8.51 -25.59 -1.96
N ASP A 278 -9.40 -25.92 -2.88
CA ASP A 278 -9.17 -26.96 -3.90
C ASP A 278 -8.55 -26.43 -5.19
N GLY A 279 -8.24 -25.13 -5.25
CA GLY A 279 -7.62 -24.47 -6.42
C GLY A 279 -8.60 -23.97 -7.47
N THR A 280 -9.89 -24.20 -7.33
CA THR A 280 -10.90 -23.66 -8.23
C THR A 280 -11.13 -22.18 -7.99
N ILE A 281 -11.43 -21.41 -9.05
CA ILE A 281 -11.73 -19.98 -8.94
C ILE A 281 -13.12 -19.83 -8.29
N ALA A 282 -13.17 -19.14 -7.15
CA ALA A 282 -14.39 -18.75 -6.49
C ALA A 282 -14.98 -17.47 -7.13
N ASP A 283 -14.13 -16.43 -7.35
CA ASP A 283 -14.52 -15.20 -8.05
C ASP A 283 -13.30 -14.46 -8.61
N SER A 284 -13.55 -13.55 -9.57
CA SER A 284 -12.50 -12.75 -10.20
C SER A 284 -13.05 -11.49 -10.87
N PHE A 285 -12.17 -10.58 -11.29
CA PHE A 285 -12.59 -9.40 -12.06
C PHE A 285 -13.31 -9.71 -13.38
N ALA A 286 -13.27 -10.95 -13.87
CA ALA A 286 -14.07 -11.38 -15.03
C ALA A 286 -15.56 -11.35 -14.78
N SER A 287 -16.00 -11.42 -13.52
CA SER A 287 -17.40 -11.31 -13.11
C SER A 287 -17.98 -9.91 -13.33
N ILE A 288 -17.12 -8.89 -13.48
CA ILE A 288 -17.55 -7.52 -13.81
C ILE A 288 -17.81 -7.45 -15.33
N ALA A 289 -19.08 -7.53 -15.71
CA ALA A 289 -19.47 -7.60 -17.12
C ALA A 289 -19.18 -6.31 -17.90
N ASP A 290 -19.37 -5.14 -17.28
CA ASP A 290 -19.08 -3.86 -17.92
C ASP A 290 -17.57 -3.59 -17.95
N GLU A 291 -17.02 -3.55 -19.16
CA GLU A 291 -15.58 -3.36 -19.37
C GLU A 291 -15.08 -1.99 -18.88
N ALA A 292 -15.88 -0.94 -19.00
CA ALA A 292 -15.47 0.40 -18.56
C ALA A 292 -15.38 0.43 -17.02
N THR A 293 -16.34 -0.15 -16.33
CA THR A 293 -16.32 -0.32 -14.87
C THR A 293 -15.14 -1.17 -14.43
N ARG A 294 -14.93 -2.33 -15.08
CA ARG A 294 -13.81 -3.21 -14.77
C ARG A 294 -12.46 -2.50 -14.93
N ASN A 295 -12.26 -1.76 -16.03
CA ASN A 295 -11.02 -1.03 -16.28
C ASN A 295 -10.81 0.15 -15.32
N ALA A 296 -11.87 0.80 -14.86
CA ALA A 296 -11.79 1.84 -13.83
C ALA A 296 -11.32 1.26 -12.48
N ILE A 297 -11.83 0.07 -12.14
CA ILE A 297 -11.48 -0.64 -10.92
C ILE A 297 -10.10 -1.28 -11.04
N GLN A 298 -9.85 -2.05 -12.10
CA GLN A 298 -8.60 -2.78 -12.36
C GLN A 298 -8.07 -2.48 -13.75
N PRO A 299 -7.10 -1.56 -13.88
CA PRO A 299 -6.45 -1.28 -15.16
C PRO A 299 -5.74 -2.51 -15.72
N MET A 300 -5.95 -2.78 -17.01
CA MET A 300 -5.37 -3.93 -17.71
C MET A 300 -3.84 -3.95 -17.78
N SER A 301 -3.19 -2.80 -17.54
CA SER A 301 -1.73 -2.65 -17.57
C SER A 301 -1.05 -2.88 -16.21
N ALA A 302 -1.83 -3.17 -15.17
CA ALA A 302 -1.32 -3.27 -13.81
C ALA A 302 -1.74 -4.60 -13.17
N GLY A 303 -0.83 -5.22 -12.43
CA GLY A 303 -1.14 -6.35 -11.54
C GLY A 303 -1.45 -5.88 -10.12
N ASN A 304 -1.62 -6.84 -9.24
CA ASN A 304 -1.84 -6.61 -7.81
C ASN A 304 -0.68 -7.23 -7.00
N ASN A 305 -0.53 -6.81 -5.76
CA ASN A 305 0.45 -7.40 -4.84
C ASN A 305 -0.02 -7.32 -3.37
N GLY A 306 -1.28 -7.56 -3.16
CA GLY A 306 -1.92 -7.63 -1.85
C GLY A 306 -3.36 -7.17 -1.87
N VAL A 307 -4.19 -7.88 -1.12
CA VAL A 307 -5.63 -7.64 -0.92
C VAL A 307 -5.92 -7.67 0.56
N ALA A 308 -6.85 -6.83 1.01
CA ALA A 308 -7.46 -6.92 2.32
C ALA A 308 -8.95 -6.58 2.21
N GLU A 309 -9.79 -7.38 2.85
CA GLU A 309 -11.22 -7.16 2.98
C GLU A 309 -11.55 -6.65 4.37
N PHE A 310 -12.59 -5.85 4.48
CA PHE A 310 -13.12 -5.38 5.76
C PHE A 310 -14.57 -4.96 5.64
N SER A 311 -15.27 -4.91 6.78
CA SER A 311 -16.61 -4.33 6.87
C SER A 311 -16.57 -3.12 7.78
N LEU A 312 -17.34 -2.10 7.44
CA LEU A 312 -17.49 -0.89 8.27
C LEU A 312 -18.93 -0.37 8.14
N GLY A 313 -19.59 -0.18 9.28
CA GLY A 313 -20.97 0.32 9.30
C GLY A 313 -21.97 -0.56 8.55
N GLY A 314 -21.70 -1.86 8.45
CA GLY A 314 -22.54 -2.82 7.74
C GLY A 314 -22.36 -2.86 6.22
N VAL A 315 -21.34 -2.16 5.69
CA VAL A 315 -20.97 -2.20 4.27
C VAL A 315 -19.65 -2.94 4.13
N ASN A 316 -19.55 -3.82 3.14
CA ASN A 316 -18.33 -4.55 2.83
C ASN A 316 -17.45 -3.79 1.85
N TYR A 317 -16.15 -3.85 2.10
CA TYR A 317 -15.12 -3.20 1.31
C TYR A 317 -13.96 -4.14 1.04
N ALA A 318 -13.25 -3.88 -0.05
CA ALA A 318 -11.93 -4.44 -0.29
C ALA A 318 -10.95 -3.33 -0.69
N VAL A 319 -9.70 -3.51 -0.30
CA VAL A 319 -8.58 -2.74 -0.81
C VAL A 319 -7.61 -3.70 -1.49
N TYR A 320 -7.19 -3.36 -2.69
CA TYR A 320 -6.16 -4.10 -3.40
C TYR A 320 -5.17 -3.16 -4.08
N SER A 321 -3.93 -3.60 -4.12
CA SER A 321 -2.87 -2.81 -4.69
C SER A 321 -2.97 -2.74 -6.21
N ILE A 322 -2.56 -1.61 -6.77
CA ILE A 322 -2.25 -1.46 -8.19
C ILE A 322 -0.76 -1.21 -8.28
N SER A 323 -0.06 -2.10 -8.98
CA SER A 323 1.37 -1.99 -9.20
C SER A 323 1.65 -1.84 -10.69
N ASN A 324 1.80 -0.62 -11.16
CA ASN A 324 2.15 -0.33 -12.54
C ASN A 324 3.53 0.33 -12.62
N GLN A 325 4.51 -0.36 -13.21
CA GLN A 325 5.85 0.20 -13.40
C GLN A 325 5.91 1.29 -14.47
N LEU A 326 4.94 1.32 -15.38
CA LEU A 326 4.96 2.22 -16.54
C LEU A 326 4.26 3.54 -16.25
N ASP A 327 3.47 3.59 -15.17
CA ASP A 327 2.71 4.78 -14.80
C ASP A 327 2.72 4.97 -13.27
N ALA A 328 3.54 5.92 -12.83
CA ALA A 328 3.70 6.25 -11.42
C ALA A 328 2.40 6.73 -10.74
N ILE A 329 1.48 7.30 -11.51
CA ILE A 329 0.19 7.79 -11.02
C ILE A 329 -0.74 6.63 -10.65
N GLN A 330 -0.53 5.45 -11.25
CA GLN A 330 -1.37 4.28 -11.01
C GLN A 330 -0.85 3.37 -9.88
N THR A 331 0.32 3.64 -9.32
CA THR A 331 0.82 2.85 -8.19
C THR A 331 0.15 3.30 -6.90
N GLY A 332 -0.53 2.38 -6.24
CA GLY A 332 -1.28 2.67 -5.02
C GLY A 332 -2.32 1.60 -4.71
N LEU A 333 -3.43 1.99 -4.12
CA LEU A 333 -4.57 1.11 -3.84
C LEU A 333 -5.84 1.55 -4.56
N ARG A 334 -6.73 0.58 -4.74
CA ARG A 334 -8.15 0.81 -5.00
C ARG A 334 -8.93 0.40 -3.76
N LEU A 335 -9.75 1.33 -3.24
CA LEU A 335 -10.78 1.03 -2.28
C LEU A 335 -12.10 0.86 -3.04
N VAL A 336 -12.72 -0.30 -2.90
CA VAL A 336 -14.01 -0.63 -3.52
C VAL A 336 -15.02 -1.04 -2.46
N SER A 337 -16.30 -0.78 -2.70
CA SER A 337 -17.40 -1.36 -1.94
C SER A 337 -17.95 -2.59 -2.66
N LEU A 338 -18.49 -3.54 -1.88
CA LEU A 338 -19.09 -4.78 -2.36
C LEU A 338 -20.47 -4.98 -1.72
N ASN A 339 -21.28 -5.87 -2.32
CA ASN A 339 -22.53 -6.32 -1.73
C ASN A 339 -22.28 -7.26 -0.53
N ASP A 340 -23.38 -7.68 0.13
CA ASP A 340 -23.29 -8.56 1.31
C ASP A 340 -22.68 -9.94 1.00
N ALA A 341 -22.76 -10.38 -0.27
CA ALA A 341 -22.16 -11.63 -0.71
C ALA A 341 -20.68 -11.50 -1.12
N MET A 342 -20.08 -10.31 -1.01
CA MET A 342 -18.70 -10.01 -1.39
C MET A 342 -18.38 -10.32 -2.87
N GLU A 343 -19.38 -10.24 -3.75
CA GLU A 343 -19.22 -10.58 -5.18
C GLU A 343 -18.50 -9.47 -5.94
N PHE A 344 -17.51 -9.86 -6.75
CA PHE A 344 -16.76 -8.94 -7.61
C PHE A 344 -17.64 -8.20 -8.62
N SER A 345 -18.70 -8.87 -9.11
CA SER A 345 -19.71 -8.26 -10.00
C SER A 345 -20.39 -7.02 -9.41
N SER A 346 -20.38 -6.90 -8.08
CA SER A 346 -20.98 -5.77 -7.33
C SER A 346 -20.00 -4.64 -7.03
N MET A 347 -18.70 -4.80 -7.33
CA MET A 347 -17.66 -3.82 -7.00
C MET A 347 -17.97 -2.45 -7.55
N LYS A 348 -17.84 -1.44 -6.69
CA LYS A 348 -17.86 -0.02 -7.06
C LYS A 348 -16.63 0.66 -6.53
N LEU A 349 -15.94 1.41 -7.40
CA LEU A 349 -14.79 2.20 -6.98
C LEU A 349 -15.23 3.29 -6.01
N VAL A 350 -14.60 3.33 -4.84
CA VAL A 350 -14.79 4.37 -3.82
C VAL A 350 -13.67 5.38 -3.90
N TYR A 351 -12.41 4.95 -3.77
CA TYR A 351 -11.25 5.84 -3.85
C TYR A 351 -10.04 5.17 -4.53
N ASN A 352 -9.23 6.02 -5.15
CA ASN A 352 -7.83 5.74 -5.47
C ASN A 352 -6.96 6.31 -4.36
N LEU A 353 -6.04 5.53 -3.81
CA LEU A 353 -5.22 5.91 -2.66
C LEU A 353 -3.72 5.67 -2.91
N PRO A 354 -2.87 6.68 -2.90
CA PRO A 354 -3.17 8.12 -2.97
C PRO A 354 -3.92 8.49 -4.27
N ALA A 355 -4.71 9.56 -4.26
CA ALA A 355 -5.49 9.97 -5.44
C ALA A 355 -4.62 10.21 -6.69
N GLN A 356 -3.39 10.67 -6.50
CA GLN A 356 -2.42 10.91 -7.57
C GLN A 356 -1.30 9.85 -7.60
N GLY A 357 -1.52 8.70 -6.96
CA GLY A 357 -0.52 7.64 -6.83
C GLY A 357 0.65 7.99 -5.93
N MET A 358 1.51 7.01 -5.67
CA MET A 358 2.67 7.16 -4.78
C MET A 358 3.87 7.87 -5.43
N GLY A 359 3.79 8.21 -6.70
CA GLY A 359 4.87 8.85 -7.46
C GLY A 359 5.72 7.86 -8.26
N ASN A 360 6.75 8.38 -8.93
CA ASN A 360 7.64 7.55 -9.73
C ASN A 360 8.60 6.77 -8.83
N ILE A 361 8.39 5.47 -8.75
CA ILE A 361 9.12 4.56 -7.88
C ILE A 361 9.86 3.53 -8.71
N SER A 362 11.16 3.38 -8.45
CA SER A 362 11.89 2.20 -8.87
C SER A 362 11.66 1.09 -7.84
N ASN A 363 10.63 0.28 -8.08
CA ASN A 363 10.26 -0.85 -7.22
C ASN A 363 10.40 -2.17 -8.01
N PRO A 364 11.62 -2.71 -8.17
CA PRO A 364 11.83 -3.96 -8.91
C PRO A 364 11.18 -5.16 -8.21
N GLU A 365 11.00 -5.09 -6.90
CA GLU A 365 10.33 -6.11 -6.09
C GLU A 365 8.80 -6.02 -6.20
N ARG A 366 8.29 -4.90 -6.74
CA ARG A 366 6.87 -4.68 -7.09
C ARG A 366 5.90 -4.86 -5.92
N THR A 367 6.38 -4.58 -4.72
CA THR A 367 5.60 -4.71 -3.49
C THR A 367 4.82 -3.42 -3.22
N VAL A 368 3.51 -3.53 -3.23
CA VAL A 368 2.57 -2.51 -2.73
C VAL A 368 1.57 -3.23 -1.84
N LEU A 369 1.60 -2.96 -0.56
CA LEU A 369 0.86 -3.73 0.43
C LEU A 369 -0.22 -2.89 1.10
N PRO A 370 -1.48 -3.33 1.09
CA PRO A 370 -2.52 -2.81 1.97
C PRO A 370 -2.52 -3.53 3.32
N ARG A 371 -2.85 -2.77 4.37
CA ARG A 371 -3.34 -3.29 5.64
C ARG A 371 -4.48 -2.42 6.12
N VAL A 372 -5.46 -3.03 6.72
CA VAL A 372 -6.63 -2.33 7.24
C VAL A 372 -6.81 -2.66 8.72
N ILE A 373 -7.06 -1.62 9.51
CA ILE A 373 -7.38 -1.70 10.92
C ILE A 373 -8.78 -1.12 11.07
N VAL A 374 -9.75 -1.92 11.47
CA VAL A 374 -11.12 -1.47 11.69
C VAL A 374 -11.31 -1.14 13.16
N ASP A 375 -11.73 0.09 13.45
CA ASP A 375 -12.19 0.54 14.76
C ASP A 375 -13.69 0.80 14.68
N GLU A 376 -14.46 -0.26 14.92
CA GLU A 376 -15.94 -0.18 14.91
C GLU A 376 -16.48 0.79 15.95
N ALA A 377 -15.79 0.93 17.10
CA ALA A 377 -16.21 1.83 18.15
C ALA A 377 -16.06 3.31 17.75
N ALA A 378 -14.99 3.61 17.01
CA ALA A 378 -14.76 4.92 16.43
C ALA A 378 -15.53 5.12 15.11
N GLY A 379 -15.98 4.05 14.45
CA GLY A 379 -16.65 4.08 13.15
C GLY A 379 -15.71 4.42 12.00
N ILE A 380 -14.47 3.98 12.07
CA ILE A 380 -13.44 4.21 11.04
C ILE A 380 -12.71 2.92 10.67
N ALA A 381 -12.20 2.89 9.44
CA ALA A 381 -11.18 1.95 9.00
C ALA A 381 -9.91 2.71 8.63
N ARG A 382 -8.80 2.37 9.29
CA ARG A 382 -7.49 2.90 8.94
C ARG A 382 -6.86 2.04 7.87
N ILE A 383 -6.59 2.63 6.72
CA ILE A 383 -5.97 1.98 5.57
C ILE A 383 -4.51 2.42 5.52
N VAL A 384 -3.60 1.47 5.70
CA VAL A 384 -2.15 1.70 5.61
C VAL A 384 -1.61 1.08 4.33
N ILE A 385 -0.85 1.86 3.60
CA ILE A 385 -0.20 1.47 2.35
C ILE A 385 1.30 1.52 2.53
N TYR A 386 1.98 0.47 2.13
CA TYR A 386 3.43 0.44 2.06
C TYR A 386 3.88 0.01 0.66
N CYS A 387 4.82 0.76 0.10
CA CYS A 387 5.49 0.42 -1.16
C CYS A 387 6.99 0.37 -0.93
N ASN A 388 7.61 -0.76 -1.21
CA ASN A 388 9.06 -0.89 -1.13
C ASN A 388 9.74 0.21 -1.95
N ARG A 389 10.70 0.91 -1.35
CA ARG A 389 11.40 2.10 -1.90
C ARG A 389 10.50 3.29 -2.26
N GLY A 390 9.19 3.13 -2.19
CA GLY A 390 8.22 4.19 -2.48
C GLY A 390 7.77 4.93 -1.26
N GLY A 391 7.77 4.27 -0.11
CA GLY A 391 7.33 4.85 1.15
C GLY A 391 6.02 4.29 1.68
N ALA A 392 5.41 5.00 2.62
CA ALA A 392 4.14 4.61 3.23
C ALA A 392 3.20 5.80 3.43
N VAL A 393 1.92 5.49 3.55
CA VAL A 393 0.86 6.46 3.83
C VAL A 393 -0.29 5.77 4.55
N ALA A 394 -1.00 6.50 5.38
CA ALA A 394 -2.21 6.02 6.04
C ALA A 394 -3.37 6.99 5.86
N TYR A 395 -4.56 6.41 5.80
CA TYR A 395 -5.83 7.13 5.69
C TYR A 395 -6.80 6.61 6.72
N ASP A 396 -7.61 7.50 7.30
CA ASP A 396 -8.83 7.14 8.00
C ASP A 396 -10.01 7.24 7.03
N PHE A 397 -10.75 6.16 6.88
CA PHE A 397 -11.95 6.03 6.07
C PHE A 397 -13.15 5.80 6.98
N GLY A 398 -14.27 6.47 6.76
CA GLY A 398 -15.47 6.31 7.56
C GLY A 398 -16.58 7.28 7.16
N LEU A 399 -17.65 7.34 7.94
CA LEU A 399 -18.69 8.34 7.74
C LEU A 399 -18.08 9.75 7.82
N ALA A 400 -18.42 10.61 6.87
CA ALA A 400 -17.91 11.98 6.82
C ALA A 400 -18.17 12.73 8.14
N SER A 401 -19.35 12.54 8.74
CA SER A 401 -19.71 13.14 10.01
C SER A 401 -18.88 12.64 11.22
N VAL A 402 -18.31 11.44 11.12
CA VAL A 402 -17.38 10.90 12.12
C VAL A 402 -16.00 11.50 11.90
N LEU A 403 -15.52 11.48 10.65
CA LEU A 403 -14.22 12.05 10.30
C LEU A 403 -14.11 13.54 10.62
N ASP A 404 -15.18 14.34 10.40
CA ASP A 404 -15.22 15.76 10.71
C ASP A 404 -15.07 16.05 12.22
N LYS A 405 -15.46 15.10 13.07
CA LYS A 405 -15.26 15.20 14.53
C LYS A 405 -13.86 14.76 14.95
N LEU A 406 -13.33 13.70 14.33
CA LEU A 406 -11.99 13.16 14.63
C LEU A 406 -10.89 14.06 14.10
N HIS A 407 -11.13 14.68 12.94
CA HIS A 407 -10.19 15.54 12.22
C HIS A 407 -10.86 16.90 11.94
N PRO A 408 -10.91 17.82 12.94
CA PRO A 408 -11.59 19.11 12.79
C PRO A 408 -10.98 20.03 11.72
N ASP A 409 -9.74 19.75 11.33
CA ASP A 409 -9.03 20.41 10.21
C ASP A 409 -9.43 19.86 8.84
N ARG A 410 -10.21 18.78 8.78
CA ARG A 410 -10.82 18.29 7.57
C ARG A 410 -11.86 19.29 7.10
N VAL A 411 -11.48 20.12 6.13
CA VAL A 411 -12.46 20.97 5.46
C VAL A 411 -13.40 20.04 4.68
N PRO A 412 -14.70 19.98 5.01
CA PRO A 412 -15.62 19.15 4.26
C PRO A 412 -15.64 19.60 2.81
N VAL A 413 -14.97 18.84 1.93
CA VAL A 413 -15.07 19.07 0.49
C VAL A 413 -16.44 18.51 0.09
N GLY A 414 -17.47 19.38 0.15
CA GLY A 414 -18.80 19.04 -0.36
C GLY A 414 -19.97 19.05 0.62
N LEU A 415 -19.80 19.41 1.90
CA LEU A 415 -20.93 19.60 2.81
C LEU A 415 -21.25 21.06 3.10
N GLN A 416 -21.39 21.87 2.10
CA GLN A 416 -22.51 22.82 2.10
C GLN A 416 -23.64 22.10 1.36
N GLY A 417 -24.63 21.64 2.13
CA GLY A 417 -25.69 20.73 1.77
C GLY A 417 -26.11 20.79 0.31
N ASN A 418 -26.07 19.66 -0.39
CA ASN A 418 -26.68 19.35 -1.70
C ASN A 418 -26.84 20.47 -2.73
N LYS A 419 -26.04 21.52 -2.68
CA LYS A 419 -25.92 22.47 -3.77
C LYS A 419 -24.60 22.19 -4.48
N VAL A 420 -24.65 21.42 -5.56
CA VAL A 420 -23.66 21.58 -6.64
C VAL A 420 -23.47 23.09 -6.78
N PRO A 421 -22.24 23.65 -6.67
CA PRO A 421 -22.06 25.09 -6.85
C PRO A 421 -22.71 25.48 -8.17
N THR A 422 -23.83 26.18 -8.10
CA THR A 422 -24.55 26.65 -9.28
C THR A 422 -23.90 27.86 -9.86
N LEU A 423 -22.97 28.46 -9.10
CA LEU A 423 -22.21 29.61 -9.53
C LEU A 423 -21.30 29.22 -10.71
N ARG A 424 -21.66 29.71 -11.88
CA ARG A 424 -20.86 29.60 -13.09
C ARG A 424 -20.63 31.00 -13.65
N VAL A 425 -19.50 31.18 -14.31
CA VAL A 425 -19.16 32.39 -15.01
C VAL A 425 -19.19 32.11 -16.51
N THR A 426 -19.95 32.88 -17.23
CA THR A 426 -20.02 32.86 -18.69
C THR A 426 -19.82 34.27 -19.22
N SER A 427 -19.71 34.44 -20.53
CA SER A 427 -19.66 35.75 -21.16
C SER A 427 -20.73 35.87 -22.24
N THR A 428 -21.19 37.06 -22.41
CA THR A 428 -21.98 37.49 -23.56
C THR A 428 -21.29 38.72 -24.15
N LYS A 429 -21.86 39.30 -25.22
CA LYS A 429 -21.26 40.47 -25.86
C LYS A 429 -21.17 41.64 -24.87
N GLY A 430 -19.95 42.00 -24.48
CA GLY A 430 -19.66 43.12 -23.57
C GLY A 430 -19.98 42.88 -22.10
N GLU A 431 -20.29 41.63 -21.69
CA GLU A 431 -20.68 41.33 -20.31
C GLU A 431 -20.11 39.99 -19.84
N ILE A 432 -19.74 39.93 -18.55
CA ILE A 432 -19.49 38.72 -17.79
C ILE A 432 -20.74 38.45 -16.97
N VAL A 433 -21.30 37.22 -17.07
CA VAL A 433 -22.57 36.81 -16.46
C VAL A 433 -22.35 35.67 -15.48
N LEU A 434 -22.97 35.78 -14.33
CA LEU A 434 -22.99 34.77 -13.27
C LEU A 434 -24.36 34.07 -13.27
N THR A 435 -24.39 32.79 -12.96
CA THR A 435 -25.63 32.03 -12.84
C THR A 435 -26.46 32.41 -11.61
N GLU A 436 -25.84 33.04 -10.64
CA GLU A 436 -26.48 33.52 -9.40
C GLU A 436 -25.79 34.77 -8.87
N ASN A 437 -26.40 35.49 -7.92
CA ASN A 437 -25.81 36.66 -7.30
C ASN A 437 -24.51 36.27 -6.56
N ALA A 438 -23.44 36.97 -6.86
CA ALA A 438 -22.14 36.80 -6.18
C ALA A 438 -21.38 38.13 -6.11
N ASP A 439 -20.41 38.20 -5.25
CA ASP A 439 -19.39 39.25 -5.28
C ASP A 439 -18.40 38.90 -6.40
N ILE A 440 -18.14 39.85 -7.30
CA ILE A 440 -17.27 39.61 -8.46
C ILE A 440 -16.12 40.61 -8.48
N GLU A 441 -14.94 40.10 -8.75
CA GLU A 441 -13.75 40.86 -9.08
C GLU A 441 -13.24 40.43 -10.44
N VAL A 442 -12.97 41.37 -11.32
CA VAL A 442 -12.45 41.12 -12.69
C VAL A 442 -11.08 41.77 -12.84
N TYR A 443 -10.14 41.00 -13.33
CA TYR A 443 -8.76 41.43 -13.51
C TYR A 443 -8.34 41.29 -14.98
N ASP A 444 -7.48 42.15 -15.43
CA ASP A 444 -6.77 41.96 -16.70
C ASP A 444 -5.64 40.92 -16.55
N LEU A 445 -5.01 40.57 -17.67
CA LEU A 445 -3.91 39.59 -17.68
C LEU A 445 -2.65 40.05 -16.93
N LEU A 446 -2.56 41.35 -16.58
CA LEU A 446 -1.46 41.90 -15.78
C LEU A 446 -1.79 41.92 -14.28
N GLY A 447 -2.95 41.38 -13.90
CA GLY A 447 -3.42 41.31 -12.52
C GLY A 447 -4.00 42.63 -11.99
N ARG A 448 -4.26 43.62 -12.83
CA ARG A 448 -4.89 44.87 -12.43
C ARG A 448 -6.40 44.65 -12.32
N LYS A 449 -6.99 45.04 -11.18
CA LYS A 449 -8.44 44.96 -10.96
C LYS A 449 -9.14 45.98 -11.88
N ILE A 450 -10.04 45.50 -12.74
CA ILE A 450 -10.80 46.29 -13.71
C ILE A 450 -12.17 46.62 -13.17
N VAL A 451 -12.84 45.66 -12.53
CA VAL A 451 -14.18 45.80 -11.96
C VAL A 451 -14.24 45.06 -10.64
N GLU A 452 -14.97 45.66 -9.70
CA GLU A 452 -15.38 44.98 -8.44
C GLU A 452 -16.85 45.34 -8.19
N LYS A 453 -17.69 44.34 -7.92
CA LYS A 453 -19.11 44.55 -7.65
C LYS A 453 -19.63 43.47 -6.74
N ALA A 454 -20.34 43.90 -5.70
CA ALA A 454 -20.94 42.97 -4.73
C ALA A 454 -22.36 42.59 -5.17
N ASN A 455 -22.76 41.36 -4.80
CA ASN A 455 -24.11 40.79 -4.93
C ASN A 455 -24.75 41.06 -6.33
N THR A 456 -24.06 40.65 -7.39
CA THR A 456 -24.50 40.88 -8.78
C THR A 456 -24.53 39.61 -9.58
N THR A 457 -25.36 39.57 -10.62
CA THR A 457 -25.37 38.50 -11.63
C THR A 457 -24.60 38.86 -12.89
N PHE A 458 -24.15 40.11 -13.04
CA PHE A 458 -23.36 40.48 -14.22
C PHE A 458 -22.51 41.73 -13.97
N VAL A 459 -21.45 41.86 -14.80
CA VAL A 459 -20.66 43.10 -14.93
C VAL A 459 -20.37 43.38 -16.41
N LYS A 460 -20.36 44.68 -16.76
CA LYS A 460 -20.00 45.11 -18.14
C LYS A 460 -18.51 45.37 -18.21
N VAL A 461 -17.89 44.83 -19.27
CA VAL A 461 -16.47 45.01 -19.57
C VAL A 461 -16.30 45.18 -21.09
N LEU A 462 -15.19 45.77 -21.49
CA LEU A 462 -14.83 45.83 -22.92
C LEU A 462 -14.47 44.42 -23.45
N PRO A 463 -14.51 44.20 -24.76
CA PRO A 463 -14.00 42.96 -25.33
C PRO A 463 -12.57 42.69 -24.90
N GLY A 464 -12.30 41.47 -24.50
CA GLY A 464 -10.98 41.09 -23.98
C GLY A 464 -10.95 39.75 -23.25
N LEU A 465 -9.76 39.38 -22.77
CA LEU A 465 -9.54 38.20 -21.91
C LEU A 465 -9.33 38.67 -20.48
N TYR A 466 -10.09 38.09 -19.56
CA TYR A 466 -10.12 38.44 -18.15
C TYR A 466 -9.93 37.26 -17.24
N ILE A 467 -9.39 37.52 -16.05
CA ILE A 467 -9.43 36.59 -14.89
C ILE A 467 -10.56 37.10 -14.01
N VAL A 468 -11.51 36.22 -13.72
CA VAL A 468 -12.67 36.49 -12.88
C VAL A 468 -12.58 35.71 -11.60
N LYS A 469 -12.71 36.42 -10.47
CA LYS A 469 -12.96 35.83 -9.14
C LYS A 469 -14.41 36.16 -8.80
N ALA A 470 -15.21 35.13 -8.53
CA ALA A 470 -16.59 35.29 -8.07
C ALA A 470 -16.77 34.54 -6.74
N GLU A 471 -17.45 35.16 -5.77
CA GLU A 471 -17.63 34.61 -4.44
C GLU A 471 -19.10 34.69 -4.03
N ASN A 472 -19.68 33.54 -3.61
CA ASN A 472 -21.03 33.47 -3.05
C ASN A 472 -21.07 32.47 -1.91
N ALA A 473 -21.59 32.89 -0.75
CA ALA A 473 -21.79 32.05 0.44
C ALA A 473 -20.55 31.24 0.87
N GLY A 474 -19.35 31.83 0.71
CA GLY A 474 -18.07 31.19 1.04
C GLY A 474 -17.48 30.31 -0.05
N TYR A 475 -18.16 30.18 -1.19
CA TYR A 475 -17.61 29.51 -2.36
C TYR A 475 -16.92 30.54 -3.28
N VAL A 476 -15.66 30.28 -3.65
CA VAL A 476 -14.84 31.14 -4.52
C VAL A 476 -14.57 30.42 -5.82
N LEU A 477 -15.00 31.00 -6.93
CA LEU A 477 -14.72 30.53 -8.29
C LEU A 477 -13.69 31.46 -8.96
N ASN A 478 -12.58 30.90 -9.40
CA ASN A 478 -11.60 31.60 -10.23
C ASN A 478 -11.59 31.01 -11.65
N THR A 479 -11.80 31.83 -12.64
CA THR A 479 -11.86 31.35 -14.04
C THR A 479 -11.34 32.40 -15.03
N LYS A 480 -10.99 31.96 -16.26
CA LYS A 480 -10.69 32.84 -17.38
C LYS A 480 -11.91 32.97 -18.26
N VAL A 481 -12.19 34.17 -18.70
CA VAL A 481 -13.36 34.49 -19.52
C VAL A 481 -12.93 35.35 -20.70
N VAL A 482 -13.37 34.96 -21.89
CA VAL A 482 -13.24 35.78 -23.12
C VAL A 482 -14.55 36.51 -23.31
N VAL A 483 -14.50 37.83 -23.43
CA VAL A 483 -15.66 38.68 -23.73
C VAL A 483 -15.50 39.25 -25.13
N GLU A 484 -16.52 39.08 -25.97
CA GLU A 484 -16.56 39.54 -27.36
C GLU A 484 -17.19 40.93 -27.49
#